data_4fd5298fc2f1a0a2beb7b6290c1e4f9c
#
_entry.id   4fd5298fc2f1a0a2beb7b6290c1e4f9c
#
_cell.length_a   1.000
_cell.length_b   1.000
_cell.length_c   1.000
_cell.angle_alpha   90.00
_cell.angle_beta   90.00
_cell.angle_gamma   90.00
#
_symmetry.space_group_name_H-M   'P 1'
#
loop_
_entity.id
_entity.type
_entity.pdbx_description
1 polymer ?
#
loop_
_entity_poly.entity_id
_entity_poly.type
_entity_poly.pdbx_seq_one_letter_code
_entity_poly.pdbx_strand_id
1 'polypeptide(L)'
;ICDQTGMEMANASLLDEGTAAAEAMTMIFANRSRQKINSDCLKFFISKDTFEQTIKVIQTRAEPLGINVIVDDVEHMNFDDTFFGCYIQYIGKHGKINDLKKNSKYLSEFDIKFIVGSDLLALAILEKPALSGCEVVVGTSQRFGIPLGFGGPHAGYFATKNSYKRHIPGRIIGISKDRL
;
A
#
# COMPACT_ATOMS: atom_id res chain seq x y z
N ILE A 1 -9.68 -8.07 -8.21
CA ILE A 1 -8.95 -7.22 -7.22
C ILE A 1 -9.76 -5.97 -6.94
N CYS A 2 -10.13 -5.20 -7.97
CA CYS A 2 -10.92 -3.97 -7.78
C CYS A 2 -12.20 -4.22 -6.98
N ASP A 3 -12.92 -5.29 -7.26
CA ASP A 3 -14.16 -5.64 -6.53
C ASP A 3 -13.93 -5.93 -5.06
N GLN A 4 -12.81 -6.58 -4.71
CA GLN A 4 -12.47 -6.92 -3.32
C GLN A 4 -11.93 -5.70 -2.55
N THR A 5 -11.06 -4.93 -3.18
CA THR A 5 -10.43 -3.77 -2.52
C THR A 5 -11.30 -2.52 -2.53
N GLY A 6 -12.25 -2.44 -3.48
CA GLY A 6 -13.05 -1.23 -3.76
C GLY A 6 -12.29 -0.16 -4.56
N MET A 7 -11.05 -0.45 -5.00
CA MET A 7 -10.24 0.48 -5.78
C MET A 7 -10.69 0.53 -7.23
N GLU A 8 -10.45 1.68 -7.88
CA GLU A 8 -10.92 1.96 -9.25
C GLU A 8 -10.11 1.23 -10.31
N MET A 9 -8.85 0.89 -10.02
CA MET A 9 -7.98 0.18 -10.95
C MET A 9 -6.96 -0.68 -10.23
N ALA A 10 -6.45 -1.70 -10.91
CA ALA A 10 -5.38 -2.55 -10.43
C ALA A 10 -4.40 -2.88 -11.57
N ASN A 11 -3.15 -3.16 -11.22
CA ASN A 11 -2.18 -3.67 -12.18
C ASN A 11 -2.40 -5.17 -12.48
N ALA A 12 -1.64 -5.71 -13.43
CA ALA A 12 -1.70 -7.14 -13.75
C ALA A 12 -1.15 -7.99 -12.61
N SER A 13 0.11 -7.74 -12.21
CA SER A 13 0.78 -8.38 -11.08
C SER A 13 2.11 -7.69 -10.76
N LEU A 14 2.58 -7.90 -9.55
CA LEU A 14 3.95 -7.67 -9.09
C LEU A 14 4.50 -8.97 -8.50
N LEU A 15 5.78 -8.96 -8.10
CA LEU A 15 6.44 -10.16 -7.59
C LEU A 15 5.73 -10.71 -6.34
N ASP A 16 5.60 -9.87 -5.31
CA ASP A 16 5.02 -10.23 -4.02
C ASP A 16 4.44 -9.00 -3.30
N GLU A 17 3.90 -9.20 -2.10
CA GLU A 17 3.34 -8.13 -1.26
C GLU A 17 4.40 -7.10 -0.86
N GLY A 18 5.60 -7.55 -0.46
CA GLY A 18 6.67 -6.64 -0.04
C GLY A 18 7.10 -5.71 -1.18
N THR A 19 7.26 -6.25 -2.39
CA THR A 19 7.54 -5.46 -3.60
C THR A 19 6.40 -4.49 -3.90
N ALA A 20 5.16 -4.95 -3.83
CA ALA A 20 3.99 -4.09 -4.07
C ALA A 20 3.91 -2.94 -3.06
N ALA A 21 4.20 -3.20 -1.78
CA ALA A 21 4.24 -2.19 -0.73
C ALA A 21 5.37 -1.16 -0.96
N ALA A 22 6.55 -1.60 -1.36
CA ALA A 22 7.67 -0.71 -1.68
C ALA A 22 7.39 0.14 -2.94
N GLU A 23 6.76 -0.43 -3.96
CA GLU A 23 6.32 0.34 -5.14
C GLU A 23 5.24 1.37 -4.77
N ALA A 24 4.33 1.06 -3.84
CA ALA A 24 3.35 2.00 -3.34
C ALA A 24 4.01 3.19 -2.62
N MET A 25 4.98 2.94 -1.75
CA MET A 25 5.78 4.01 -1.14
C MET A 25 6.45 4.88 -2.21
N THR A 26 7.12 4.26 -3.18
CA THR A 26 7.84 4.98 -4.25
C THR A 26 6.89 5.83 -5.09
N MET A 27 5.73 5.28 -5.47
CA MET A 27 4.71 6.02 -6.22
C MET A 27 4.20 7.24 -5.45
N ILE A 28 3.85 7.08 -4.18
CA ILE A 28 3.38 8.20 -3.35
C ILE A 28 4.50 9.23 -3.17
N PHE A 29 5.74 8.80 -2.94
CA PHE A 29 6.89 9.68 -2.83
C PHE A 29 7.09 10.55 -4.08
N ALA A 30 7.03 9.95 -5.26
CA ALA A 30 7.17 10.65 -6.53
C ALA A 30 6.02 11.64 -6.82
N ASN A 31 4.84 11.39 -6.25
CA ASN A 31 3.64 12.19 -6.47
C ASN A 31 3.30 13.12 -5.29
N ARG A 32 4.26 13.44 -4.44
CA ARG A 32 4.08 14.43 -3.37
C ARG A 32 3.68 15.80 -3.92
N SER A 33 2.90 16.55 -3.15
CA SER A 33 2.58 17.93 -3.48
C SER A 33 3.87 18.79 -3.55
N ARG A 34 3.83 19.89 -4.30
CA ARG A 34 4.96 20.84 -4.36
C ARG A 34 5.36 21.34 -2.97
N GLN A 35 4.40 21.57 -2.09
CA GLN A 35 4.65 21.97 -0.71
C GLN A 35 5.50 20.93 0.02
N LYS A 36 5.12 19.64 -0.04
CA LYS A 36 5.87 18.55 0.60
C LYS A 36 7.25 18.30 -0.03
N ILE A 37 7.41 18.57 -1.32
CA ILE A 37 8.73 18.53 -1.97
C ILE A 37 9.64 19.65 -1.46
N ASN A 38 9.11 20.88 -1.40
CA ASN A 38 9.88 22.03 -0.97
C ASN A 38 10.24 22.03 0.52
N SER A 39 9.49 21.31 1.35
CA SER A 39 9.74 21.15 2.79
C SER A 39 10.58 19.92 3.14
N ASP A 40 11.22 19.25 2.16
CA ASP A 40 11.99 18.01 2.36
C ASP A 40 11.22 16.96 3.18
N CYS A 41 9.93 16.78 2.86
CA CYS A 41 9.09 15.79 3.51
C CYS A 41 9.53 14.38 3.11
N LEU A 42 10.41 13.77 3.90
CA LEU A 42 11.10 12.50 3.59
C LEU A 42 10.71 11.33 4.52
N LYS A 43 9.82 11.54 5.50
CA LYS A 43 9.44 10.47 6.42
C LYS A 43 8.30 9.61 5.86
N PHE A 44 8.48 8.30 5.99
CA PHE A 44 7.48 7.30 5.68
C PHE A 44 7.24 6.41 6.89
N PHE A 45 5.98 6.30 7.31
CA PHE A 45 5.61 5.48 8.46
C PHE A 45 5.19 4.07 8.05
N ILE A 46 5.60 3.08 8.83
CA ILE A 46 5.13 1.69 8.73
C ILE A 46 4.66 1.24 10.11
N SER A 47 3.43 0.72 10.21
CA SER A 47 2.96 0.10 11.44
C SER A 47 3.85 -1.09 11.83
N LYS A 48 4.30 -1.15 13.09
CA LYS A 48 5.14 -2.24 13.61
C LYS A 48 4.48 -3.61 13.55
N ASP A 49 3.16 -3.66 13.37
CA ASP A 49 2.39 -4.91 13.21
C ASP A 49 2.42 -5.43 11.75
N THR A 50 3.14 -4.77 10.86
CA THR A 50 3.42 -5.22 9.49
C THR A 50 4.37 -6.44 9.51
N PHE A 51 4.24 -7.32 8.50
CA PHE A 51 5.14 -8.44 8.33
C PHE A 51 6.59 -7.99 8.13
N GLU A 52 7.52 -8.68 8.80
CA GLU A 52 8.94 -8.29 8.85
C GLU A 52 9.58 -8.21 7.46
N GLN A 53 9.28 -9.17 6.58
CA GLN A 53 9.77 -9.15 5.21
C GLN A 53 9.30 -7.91 4.42
N THR A 54 8.05 -7.50 4.61
CA THR A 54 7.49 -6.31 3.95
C THR A 54 8.20 -5.05 4.44
N ILE A 55 8.42 -4.93 5.77
CA ILE A 55 9.19 -3.83 6.36
C ILE A 55 10.58 -3.75 5.74
N LYS A 56 11.31 -4.89 5.66
CA LYS A 56 12.68 -4.93 5.10
C LYS A 56 12.75 -4.54 3.64
N VAL A 57 11.79 -4.99 2.81
CA VAL A 57 11.75 -4.63 1.40
C VAL A 57 11.50 -3.12 1.24
N ILE A 58 10.56 -2.56 2.01
CA ILE A 58 10.30 -1.10 1.99
C ILE A 58 11.56 -0.33 2.42
N GLN A 59 12.23 -0.73 3.50
CA GLN A 59 13.47 -0.09 3.98
C GLN A 59 14.56 -0.11 2.91
N THR A 60 14.79 -1.27 2.28
CA THR A 60 15.79 -1.43 1.21
C THR A 60 15.52 -0.50 0.01
N ARG A 61 14.25 -0.32 -0.35
CA ARG A 61 13.85 0.57 -1.46
C ARG A 61 13.84 2.04 -1.06
N ALA A 62 13.66 2.35 0.21
CA ALA A 62 13.66 3.70 0.76
C ALA A 62 15.06 4.31 0.82
N GLU A 63 16.06 3.52 1.19
CA GLU A 63 17.44 3.96 1.44
C GLU A 63 18.05 4.77 0.27
N PRO A 64 18.09 4.27 -0.99
CA PRO A 64 18.68 5.02 -2.11
C PRO A 64 17.89 6.28 -2.49
N LEU A 65 16.64 6.42 -2.02
CA LEU A 65 15.80 7.59 -2.25
C LEU A 65 15.92 8.64 -1.13
N GLY A 66 16.72 8.37 -0.10
CA GLY A 66 16.85 9.23 1.08
C GLY A 66 15.59 9.28 1.95
N ILE A 67 14.69 8.29 1.81
CA ILE A 67 13.45 8.23 2.59
C ILE A 67 13.77 7.68 3.98
N ASN A 68 13.36 8.42 5.01
CA ASN A 68 13.48 8.00 6.41
C ASN A 68 12.26 7.16 6.82
N VAL A 69 12.44 5.86 6.97
CA VAL A 69 11.39 4.92 7.36
C VAL A 69 11.29 4.84 8.87
N ILE A 70 10.12 5.17 9.41
CA ILE A 70 9.80 5.08 10.84
C ILE A 70 8.89 3.88 11.05
N VAL A 71 9.30 2.94 11.90
CA VAL A 71 8.51 1.75 12.24
C VAL A 71 8.09 1.84 13.70
N ASP A 72 6.79 2.02 13.95
CA ASP A 72 6.27 2.16 15.30
C ASP A 72 4.78 1.77 15.38
N ASP A 73 4.18 1.95 16.56
CA ASP A 73 2.75 1.78 16.77
C ASP A 73 1.98 3.01 16.29
N VAL A 74 1.02 2.79 15.41
CA VAL A 74 0.19 3.89 14.89
C VAL A 74 -0.62 4.61 15.99
N GLU A 75 -0.96 3.90 17.07
CA GLU A 75 -1.73 4.47 18.19
C GLU A 75 -0.88 5.41 19.07
N HIS A 76 0.44 5.25 19.05
CA HIS A 76 1.38 6.06 19.84
C HIS A 76 2.13 7.10 18.98
N MET A 77 1.94 7.07 17.67
CA MET A 77 2.67 7.95 16.76
C MET A 77 2.06 9.36 16.74
N ASN A 78 2.91 10.34 16.98
CA ASN A 78 2.58 11.74 16.73
C ASN A 78 3.04 12.12 15.32
N PHE A 79 2.11 12.20 14.37
CA PHE A 79 2.40 12.61 13.01
C PHE A 79 2.61 14.13 12.91
N ASP A 80 3.42 14.53 11.94
CA ASP A 80 3.68 15.92 11.59
C ASP A 80 3.78 16.08 10.06
N ASP A 81 4.00 17.30 9.59
CA ASP A 81 4.08 17.63 8.16
C ASP A 81 5.30 17.03 7.44
N THR A 82 6.24 16.43 8.16
CA THR A 82 7.42 15.77 7.56
C THR A 82 7.14 14.37 7.03
N PHE A 83 5.96 13.79 7.33
CA PHE A 83 5.51 12.52 6.79
C PHE A 83 4.77 12.71 5.47
N PHE A 84 5.12 11.94 4.44
CA PHE A 84 4.42 11.95 3.16
C PHE A 84 3.48 10.76 2.97
N GLY A 85 3.71 9.66 3.66
CA GLY A 85 2.93 8.44 3.51
C GLY A 85 3.00 7.55 4.74
N CYS A 86 2.02 6.66 4.82
CA CYS A 86 1.85 5.69 5.89
C CYS A 86 1.41 4.35 5.32
N TYR A 87 2.03 3.25 5.76
CA TYR A 87 1.65 1.89 5.46
C TYR A 87 1.14 1.18 6.70
N ILE A 88 -0.06 0.61 6.61
CA ILE A 88 -0.66 -0.20 7.68
C ILE A 88 -1.14 -1.52 7.10
N GLN A 89 -0.77 -2.61 7.74
CA GLN A 89 -1.30 -3.93 7.44
C GLN A 89 -2.73 -4.04 8.01
N TYR A 90 -3.73 -4.36 7.20
CA TYR A 90 -5.13 -4.45 7.63
C TYR A 90 -5.32 -5.52 8.70
N ILE A 91 -4.78 -6.73 8.44
CA ILE A 91 -4.60 -7.77 9.45
C ILE A 91 -3.11 -7.88 9.69
N GLY A 92 -2.65 -7.44 10.86
CA GLY A 92 -1.26 -7.43 11.22
C GLY A 92 -0.71 -8.83 11.53
N LYS A 93 0.60 -8.91 11.75
CA LYS A 93 1.32 -10.18 12.01
C LYS A 93 0.84 -10.93 13.26
N HIS A 94 0.18 -10.25 14.17
CA HIS A 94 -0.41 -10.84 15.38
C HIS A 94 -1.93 -11.10 15.23
N GLY A 95 -2.50 -10.97 14.04
CA GLY A 95 -3.92 -11.17 13.76
C GLY A 95 -4.83 -10.03 14.21
N LYS A 96 -4.28 -8.90 14.65
CA LYS A 96 -5.06 -7.70 14.98
C LYS A 96 -5.62 -7.11 13.68
N ILE A 97 -6.92 -6.84 13.68
CA ILE A 97 -7.60 -6.10 12.61
C ILE A 97 -7.50 -4.61 12.95
N ASN A 98 -6.86 -3.83 12.08
CA ASN A 98 -6.69 -2.40 12.27
C ASN A 98 -7.94 -1.62 11.81
N ASP A 99 -8.34 -0.60 12.58
CA ASP A 99 -9.41 0.32 12.19
C ASP A 99 -8.91 1.30 11.13
N LEU A 100 -9.15 0.96 9.87
CA LEU A 100 -8.68 1.76 8.73
C LEU A 100 -9.34 3.13 8.68
N LYS A 101 -10.61 3.26 9.07
CA LYS A 101 -11.34 4.54 9.05
C LYS A 101 -10.79 5.52 10.08
N LYS A 102 -10.55 5.04 11.31
CA LYS A 102 -9.93 5.82 12.38
C LYS A 102 -8.54 6.31 11.95
N ASN A 103 -7.71 5.39 11.42
CA ASN A 103 -6.36 5.72 10.98
C ASN A 103 -6.36 6.71 9.81
N SER A 104 -7.20 6.51 8.81
CA SER A 104 -7.31 7.39 7.65
C SER A 104 -7.71 8.82 8.05
N LYS A 105 -8.69 8.94 8.95
CA LYS A 105 -9.12 10.26 9.47
C LYS A 105 -7.95 10.99 10.12
N TYR A 106 -7.20 10.32 10.99
CA TYR A 106 -6.05 10.90 11.67
C TYR A 106 -4.93 11.30 10.68
N LEU A 107 -4.59 10.45 9.74
CA LEU A 107 -3.56 10.71 8.73
C LEU A 107 -3.93 11.88 7.80
N SER A 108 -5.22 12.05 7.51
CA SER A 108 -5.71 13.12 6.63
C SER A 108 -5.52 14.52 7.21
N GLU A 109 -5.44 14.67 8.54
CA GLU A 109 -5.17 15.94 9.22
C GLU A 109 -3.78 16.51 8.84
N PHE A 110 -2.84 15.65 8.43
CA PHE A 110 -1.46 15.98 8.07
C PHE A 110 -1.17 15.80 6.56
N ASP A 111 -2.19 15.59 5.72
CA ASP A 111 -2.02 15.24 4.29
C ASP A 111 -1.05 14.05 4.07
N ILE A 112 -1.13 13.04 4.93
CA ILE A 112 -0.32 11.82 4.83
C ILE A 112 -1.09 10.81 3.96
N LYS A 113 -0.46 10.35 2.89
CA LYS A 113 -1.08 9.39 1.97
C LYS A 113 -1.10 7.99 2.60
N PHE A 114 -2.27 7.38 2.60
CA PHE A 114 -2.52 6.12 3.29
C PHE A 114 -2.46 4.92 2.34
N ILE A 115 -1.58 3.97 2.65
CA ILE A 115 -1.40 2.70 1.94
C ILE A 115 -1.82 1.57 2.87
N VAL A 116 -2.60 0.63 2.36
CA VAL A 116 -3.09 -0.54 3.10
C VAL A 116 -2.52 -1.81 2.51
N GLY A 117 -1.83 -2.61 3.33
CA GLY A 117 -1.51 -4.01 3.03
C GLY A 117 -2.68 -4.91 3.41
N SER A 118 -3.17 -5.74 2.51
CA SER A 118 -4.35 -6.58 2.79
C SER A 118 -4.25 -7.96 2.18
N ASP A 119 -4.58 -8.97 2.99
CA ASP A 119 -4.85 -10.31 2.50
C ASP A 119 -6.16 -10.29 1.69
N LEU A 120 -6.07 -10.61 0.41
CA LEU A 120 -7.19 -10.54 -0.49
C LEU A 120 -8.34 -11.52 -0.09
N LEU A 121 -8.00 -12.69 0.49
CA LEU A 121 -9.01 -13.63 0.97
C LEU A 121 -9.77 -13.08 2.19
N ALA A 122 -9.11 -12.36 3.06
CA ALA A 122 -9.76 -11.72 4.21
C ALA A 122 -10.79 -10.67 3.79
N LEU A 123 -10.62 -10.05 2.63
CA LEU A 123 -11.59 -9.08 2.07
C LEU A 123 -12.90 -9.72 1.62
N ALA A 124 -13.02 -11.05 1.64
CA ALA A 124 -14.32 -11.73 1.46
C ALA A 124 -15.27 -11.48 2.65
N ILE A 125 -14.73 -11.14 3.83
CA ILE A 125 -15.52 -10.92 5.06
C ILE A 125 -15.26 -9.56 5.72
N LEU A 126 -14.17 -8.88 5.37
CA LEU A 126 -13.85 -7.56 5.89
C LEU A 126 -14.34 -6.45 4.95
N GLU A 127 -14.48 -5.26 5.51
CA GLU A 127 -14.85 -4.08 4.74
C GLU A 127 -13.77 -3.74 3.69
N LYS A 128 -14.19 -3.30 2.52
CA LYS A 128 -13.29 -2.91 1.43
C LYS A 128 -12.40 -1.74 1.86
N PRO A 129 -11.06 -1.85 1.77
CA PRO A 129 -10.15 -0.80 2.24
C PRO A 129 -10.38 0.58 1.59
N ALA A 130 -10.80 0.63 0.33
CA ALA A 130 -11.09 1.90 -0.35
C ALA A 130 -12.14 2.76 0.37
N LEU A 131 -13.07 2.14 1.11
CA LEU A 131 -14.08 2.87 1.90
C LEU A 131 -13.49 3.62 3.10
N SER A 132 -12.25 3.33 3.48
CA SER A 132 -11.51 4.12 4.46
C SER A 132 -10.88 5.39 3.89
N GLY A 133 -10.85 5.53 2.56
CA GLY A 133 -10.21 6.65 1.89
C GLY A 133 -8.72 6.47 1.58
N CYS A 134 -8.16 5.25 1.73
CA CYS A 134 -6.76 4.99 1.39
C CYS A 134 -6.48 5.26 -0.11
N GLU A 135 -5.21 5.52 -0.42
CA GLU A 135 -4.76 5.81 -1.80
C GLU A 135 -4.41 4.55 -2.57
N VAL A 136 -3.86 3.55 -1.88
CA VAL A 136 -3.35 2.32 -2.47
C VAL A 136 -3.68 1.14 -1.56
N VAL A 137 -4.04 0.02 -2.18
CA VAL A 137 -4.16 -1.29 -1.52
C VAL A 137 -3.22 -2.27 -2.21
N VAL A 138 -2.39 -2.95 -1.44
CA VAL A 138 -1.43 -3.95 -1.92
C VAL A 138 -1.57 -5.26 -1.16
N GLY A 139 -1.06 -6.34 -1.73
CA GLY A 139 -1.06 -7.64 -1.08
C GLY A 139 -0.68 -8.74 -2.07
N THR A 140 -1.05 -9.97 -1.73
CA THR A 140 -0.84 -11.12 -2.62
C THR A 140 -2.15 -11.85 -2.89
N SER A 141 -2.28 -12.40 -4.09
CA SER A 141 -3.41 -13.26 -4.48
C SER A 141 -3.13 -14.76 -4.25
N GLN A 142 -2.00 -15.11 -3.66
CA GLN A 142 -1.58 -16.52 -3.47
C GLN A 142 -2.66 -17.38 -2.80
N ARG A 143 -3.39 -16.83 -1.84
CA ARG A 143 -4.44 -17.56 -1.09
C ARG A 143 -5.68 -17.91 -1.91
N PHE A 144 -5.79 -17.44 -3.14
CA PHE A 144 -6.85 -17.86 -4.09
C PHE A 144 -6.51 -19.12 -4.88
N GLY A 145 -5.78 -20.05 -4.28
CA GLY A 145 -5.60 -21.40 -4.83
C GLY A 145 -4.21 -21.72 -5.36
N ILE A 146 -3.21 -20.89 -5.11
CA ILE A 146 -1.82 -21.22 -5.44
C ILE A 146 -1.27 -22.14 -4.34
N PRO A 147 -0.82 -23.36 -4.65
CA PRO A 147 -0.27 -24.29 -3.65
C PRO A 147 1.06 -23.76 -3.11
N LEU A 148 1.30 -23.96 -1.81
CA LEU A 148 2.50 -23.47 -1.14
C LEU A 148 3.81 -24.07 -1.67
N GLY A 149 3.87 -25.38 -1.97
CA GLY A 149 4.97 -26.04 -2.65
C GLY A 149 6.37 -25.44 -2.39
N PHE A 150 6.91 -25.58 -1.19
CA PHE A 150 8.19 -24.98 -0.75
C PHE A 150 8.24 -23.45 -0.83
N GLY A 151 7.14 -22.78 -0.53
CA GLY A 151 6.98 -21.33 -0.59
C GLY A 151 6.07 -20.86 -1.72
N GLY A 152 5.98 -21.62 -2.80
CA GLY A 152 5.08 -21.41 -3.93
C GLY A 152 5.36 -20.13 -4.74
N PRO A 153 4.75 -19.99 -5.90
CA PRO A 153 4.75 -18.74 -6.63
C PRO A 153 3.87 -17.71 -5.93
N HIS A 154 4.27 -16.45 -6.04
CA HIS A 154 3.49 -15.31 -5.57
C HIS A 154 2.95 -14.51 -6.75
N ALA A 155 1.84 -13.79 -6.51
CA ALA A 155 1.34 -12.77 -7.41
C ALA A 155 0.91 -11.58 -6.55
N GLY A 156 1.82 -10.64 -6.38
CA GLY A 156 1.53 -9.39 -5.71
C GLY A 156 0.54 -8.57 -6.51
N TYR A 157 -0.43 -7.94 -5.87
CA TYR A 157 -1.34 -7.01 -6.51
C TYR A 157 -1.12 -5.59 -5.99
N PHE A 158 -1.46 -4.64 -6.84
CA PHE A 158 -1.42 -3.21 -6.56
C PHE A 158 -2.70 -2.59 -7.11
N ALA A 159 -3.52 -2.04 -6.22
CA ALA A 159 -4.77 -1.39 -6.58
C ALA A 159 -4.80 0.05 -6.08
N THR A 160 -5.33 0.98 -6.87
CA THR A 160 -5.29 2.41 -6.57
C THR A 160 -6.42 3.18 -7.25
N LYS A 161 -6.49 4.48 -6.99
CA LYS A 161 -7.42 5.44 -7.61
C LYS A 161 -7.00 5.77 -9.04
N ASN A 162 -7.95 6.12 -9.88
CA ASN A 162 -7.70 6.54 -11.28
C ASN A 162 -6.76 7.75 -11.40
N SER A 163 -6.67 8.60 -10.38
CA SER A 163 -5.74 9.72 -10.33
C SER A 163 -4.27 9.30 -10.50
N TYR A 164 -3.93 8.08 -10.09
CA TYR A 164 -2.58 7.51 -10.22
C TYR A 164 -2.35 6.68 -11.49
N LYS A 165 -3.29 6.66 -12.44
CA LYS A 165 -3.24 5.82 -13.65
C LYS A 165 -1.90 5.89 -14.41
N ARG A 166 -1.26 7.05 -14.44
CA ARG A 166 0.02 7.26 -15.15
C ARG A 166 1.25 6.89 -14.32
N HIS A 167 1.07 6.57 -13.05
CA HIS A 167 2.13 6.35 -12.07
C HIS A 167 2.11 4.95 -11.49
N ILE A 168 1.05 4.18 -11.76
CA ILE A 168 0.91 2.81 -11.25
C ILE A 168 2.05 1.93 -11.79
N PRO A 169 2.74 1.16 -10.92
CA PRO A 169 3.79 0.26 -11.35
C PRO A 169 3.23 -0.97 -12.07
N GLY A 170 4.07 -1.59 -12.92
CA GLY A 170 3.72 -2.81 -13.62
C GLY A 170 2.84 -2.56 -14.85
N ARG A 171 2.22 -3.62 -15.34
CA ARG A 171 1.37 -3.60 -16.55
C ARG A 171 -0.10 -3.48 -16.16
N ILE A 172 -0.83 -2.70 -16.94
CA ILE A 172 -2.28 -2.66 -16.90
C ILE A 172 -2.78 -3.57 -18.03
N ILE A 173 -3.68 -4.49 -17.69
CA ILE A 173 -4.35 -5.36 -18.66
C ILE A 173 -5.82 -4.95 -18.68
N GLY A 174 -6.38 -4.83 -19.88
CA GLY A 174 -7.78 -4.50 -20.07
C GLY A 174 -8.27 -4.97 -21.45
N ILE A 175 -9.55 -4.88 -21.64
CA ILE A 175 -10.18 -5.17 -22.94
C ILE A 175 -10.02 -3.89 -23.78
N SER A 176 -9.28 -3.98 -24.88
CA SER A 176 -9.24 -2.95 -25.90
C SER A 176 -10.19 -3.28 -27.04
N LYS A 177 -10.80 -2.27 -27.65
CA LYS A 177 -11.53 -2.41 -28.91
C LYS A 177 -10.62 -1.90 -30.01
N ASP A 178 -10.44 -2.72 -31.04
CA ASP A 178 -9.74 -2.29 -32.25
C ASP A 178 -10.59 -1.25 -33.00
N ARG A 179 -9.95 -0.31 -33.64
CA ARG A 179 -10.60 0.57 -34.59
C ARG A 179 -10.76 -0.20 -35.92
N LEU A 180 -11.89 -0.83 -36.10
CA LEU A 180 -12.39 -1.24 -37.41
C LEU A 180 -13.35 -0.19 -37.93
#